data_b8a702a36ff7f0a7ad9d8d044f44e033
#
_entry.id   b8a702a36ff7f0a7ad9d8d044f44e033
#
_cell.length_a   1.000
_cell.length_b   1.000
_cell.length_c   1.000
_cell.angle_alpha   90.00
_cell.angle_beta   90.00
_cell.angle_gamma   90.00
#
_symmetry.space_group_name_H-M   'P 1'
#
loop_
_entity.id
_entity.type
_entity.pdbx_description
1 polymer ?
#
loop_
_entity_poly.entity_id
_entity_poly.type
_entity_poly.pdbx_seq_one_letter_code
_entity_poly.pdbx_strand_id
1 'polypeptide(L)'
;NRNLLTMALLICGLSVNGQKKIDYVDPLIGTNGMGHTFPGACVPHGLVQLSPDTDTIPHNINGTYQPRVYEYCAGYQHRDSSIVGFSHTHFNGTGHSDLGDILIMPVTGDIKFNPGTAENPDSGYRSRFSHATEKAWPGYYSVMLEDYGVKAELTATERVGIHRYTFPKGDGHILLDLKHGIYNYDGKVLWANLRVENDTLLT
;
A
#
# COMPACT_ATOMS: atom_id res chain seq x y z
N ASN A 1 -47.02 -47.62 -35.75
CA ASN A 1 -46.33 -47.19 -34.51
C ASN A 1 -44.98 -46.60 -34.86
N ARG A 2 -44.94 -45.33 -35.03
CA ARG A 2 -43.69 -44.59 -35.25
C ARG A 2 -43.29 -43.96 -33.92
N ASN A 3 -42.26 -44.52 -33.29
CA ASN A 3 -41.64 -43.92 -32.09
C ASN A 3 -40.86 -42.71 -32.51
N LEU A 4 -41.37 -41.53 -32.19
CA LEU A 4 -40.60 -40.28 -32.22
C LEU A 4 -39.65 -40.31 -31.03
N LEU A 5 -38.37 -40.58 -31.29
CA LEU A 5 -37.29 -40.38 -30.34
C LEU A 5 -37.00 -38.86 -30.29
N THR A 6 -37.56 -38.19 -29.31
CA THR A 6 -37.23 -36.77 -29.02
C THR A 6 -35.88 -36.80 -28.32
N MET A 7 -34.81 -36.54 -29.09
CA MET A 7 -33.47 -36.30 -28.56
C MET A 7 -33.45 -34.90 -27.96
N ALA A 8 -33.62 -34.81 -26.64
CA ALA A 8 -33.39 -33.59 -25.90
C ALA A 8 -31.88 -33.34 -25.91
N LEU A 9 -31.42 -32.42 -26.75
CA LEU A 9 -30.06 -31.85 -26.65
C LEU A 9 -30.01 -31.06 -25.36
N LEU A 10 -29.41 -31.64 -24.31
CA LEU A 10 -28.98 -30.91 -23.12
C LEU A 10 -27.78 -30.06 -23.54
N ILE A 11 -28.05 -28.83 -23.96
CA ILE A 11 -27.01 -27.83 -24.11
C ILE A 11 -26.59 -27.46 -22.69
N CYS A 12 -25.64 -28.18 -22.12
CA CYS A 12 -24.87 -27.72 -21.01
C CYS A 12 -24.11 -26.47 -21.50
N GLY A 13 -24.68 -25.31 -21.27
CA GLY A 13 -23.99 -24.04 -21.43
C GLY A 13 -22.81 -24.04 -20.48
N LEU A 14 -21.67 -24.56 -20.93
CA LEU A 14 -20.39 -24.29 -20.32
C LEU A 14 -20.18 -22.77 -20.49
N SER A 15 -20.53 -22.01 -19.45
CA SER A 15 -20.10 -20.62 -19.33
C SER A 15 -18.58 -20.68 -19.23
N VAL A 16 -17.90 -20.64 -20.37
CA VAL A 16 -16.45 -20.37 -20.42
C VAL A 16 -16.32 -18.92 -19.97
N ASN A 17 -16.19 -18.71 -18.67
CA ASN A 17 -15.68 -17.45 -18.16
C ASN A 17 -14.24 -17.35 -18.65
N GLY A 18 -14.06 -16.75 -19.80
CA GLY A 18 -12.73 -16.42 -20.31
C GLY A 18 -12.04 -15.56 -19.27
N GLN A 19 -10.89 -16.00 -18.78
CA GLN A 19 -10.07 -15.24 -17.86
C GLN A 19 -9.78 -13.89 -18.48
N LYS A 20 -10.07 -12.80 -17.75
CA LYS A 20 -9.83 -11.45 -18.27
C LYS A 20 -8.33 -11.21 -18.33
N LYS A 21 -7.86 -10.43 -19.30
CA LYS A 21 -6.41 -10.11 -19.44
C LYS A 21 -5.83 -9.51 -18.16
N ILE A 22 -6.64 -8.78 -17.41
CA ILE A 22 -6.24 -8.17 -16.13
C ILE A 22 -5.90 -9.22 -15.06
N ASP A 23 -6.47 -10.41 -15.15
CA ASP A 23 -6.24 -11.49 -14.16
C ASP A 23 -4.83 -12.11 -14.29
N TYR A 24 -4.09 -11.76 -15.37
CA TYR A 24 -2.69 -12.16 -15.56
C TYR A 24 -1.69 -11.12 -15.07
N VAL A 25 -2.16 -9.98 -14.58
CA VAL A 25 -1.29 -8.92 -14.06
C VAL A 25 -1.12 -9.12 -12.56
N ASP A 26 0.12 -9.35 -12.16
CA ASP A 26 0.50 -9.46 -10.75
C ASP A 26 1.32 -8.23 -10.34
N PRO A 27 0.74 -7.29 -9.57
CA PRO A 27 1.45 -6.10 -9.11
C PRO A 27 2.61 -6.38 -8.14
N LEU A 28 2.72 -7.59 -7.59
CA LEU A 28 3.85 -7.97 -6.72
C LEU A 28 5.12 -8.31 -7.51
N ILE A 29 5.05 -8.47 -8.83
CA ILE A 29 6.24 -8.68 -9.66
C ILE A 29 7.15 -7.45 -9.60
N GLY A 30 8.43 -7.67 -9.27
CA GLY A 30 9.44 -6.61 -9.15
C GLY A 30 9.44 -5.88 -7.80
N THR A 31 8.60 -6.25 -6.85
CA THR A 31 8.51 -5.60 -5.53
C THR A 31 9.57 -6.10 -4.54
N ASN A 32 10.60 -6.82 -5.00
CA ASN A 32 11.67 -7.33 -4.13
C ASN A 32 13.06 -7.02 -4.70
N GLY A 33 14.03 -6.81 -3.82
CA GLY A 33 15.42 -6.51 -4.18
C GLY A 33 15.52 -5.23 -5.01
N MET A 34 16.10 -5.32 -6.19
CA MET A 34 16.36 -4.20 -7.10
C MET A 34 15.27 -4.04 -8.20
N GLY A 35 14.09 -4.62 -8.00
CA GLY A 35 13.01 -4.50 -8.98
C GLY A 35 12.33 -3.13 -9.01
N HIS A 36 12.33 -2.42 -7.89
CA HIS A 36 11.84 -1.05 -7.74
C HIS A 36 10.42 -0.85 -8.26
N THR A 37 9.51 -1.72 -7.85
CA THR A 37 8.08 -1.56 -8.11
C THR A 37 7.29 -1.56 -6.81
N PHE A 38 6.12 -0.93 -6.81
CA PHE A 38 5.20 -0.91 -5.69
C PHE A 38 3.91 -1.68 -6.03
N PRO A 39 3.28 -2.37 -5.07
CA PRO A 39 2.09 -3.19 -5.32
C PRO A 39 0.77 -2.41 -5.27
N GLY A 40 0.81 -1.14 -4.94
CA GLY A 40 -0.35 -0.33 -4.62
C GLY A 40 -1.21 0.07 -5.81
N ALA A 41 -2.31 0.74 -5.51
CA ALA A 41 -3.29 1.16 -6.49
C ALA A 41 -2.85 2.40 -7.26
N CYS A 42 -2.85 2.33 -8.57
CA CYS A 42 -2.68 3.47 -9.46
C CYS A 42 -3.46 3.28 -10.76
N VAL A 43 -3.63 4.35 -11.51
CA VAL A 43 -4.12 4.31 -12.90
C VAL A 43 -3.01 4.77 -13.83
N PRO A 44 -3.01 4.35 -15.11
CA PRO A 44 -2.01 4.78 -16.08
C PRO A 44 -1.92 6.32 -16.12
N HIS A 45 -0.69 6.84 -15.97
CA HIS A 45 -0.40 8.28 -15.96
C HIS A 45 -1.09 9.10 -14.85
N GLY A 46 -1.57 8.43 -13.79
CA GLY A 46 -2.15 9.11 -12.64
C GLY A 46 -1.08 9.81 -11.79
N LEU A 47 -1.47 10.93 -11.15
CA LEU A 47 -0.65 11.63 -10.17
C LEU A 47 -0.55 10.85 -8.86
N VAL A 48 -1.59 10.10 -8.51
CA VAL A 48 -1.66 9.31 -7.28
C VAL A 48 -1.26 7.87 -7.55
N GLN A 49 -0.25 7.42 -6.80
CA GLN A 49 0.19 6.03 -6.69
C GLN A 49 0.10 5.65 -5.22
N LEU A 50 -1.04 5.10 -4.82
CA LEU A 50 -1.37 4.83 -3.42
C LEU A 50 -0.88 3.44 -3.02
N SER A 51 0.16 3.36 -2.21
CA SER A 51 0.84 2.09 -1.89
C SER A 51 1.31 2.03 -0.44
N PRO A 52 1.48 0.81 0.11
CA PRO A 52 2.18 0.66 1.38
C PRO A 52 3.66 1.01 1.23
N ASP A 53 4.22 1.58 2.29
CA ASP A 53 5.63 1.77 2.50
C ASP A 53 6.13 0.85 3.60
N THR A 54 7.25 0.17 3.34
CA THR A 54 7.87 -0.76 4.29
C THR A 54 9.27 -0.31 4.73
N ASP A 55 9.77 0.79 4.17
CA ASP A 55 11.14 1.29 4.39
C ASP A 55 11.44 1.47 5.88
N THR A 56 12.63 1.03 6.24
CA THR A 56 13.08 0.99 7.62
C THR A 56 14.53 1.41 7.77
N ILE A 57 15.19 1.66 6.66
CA ILE A 57 16.62 1.95 6.64
C ILE A 57 16.78 3.47 6.60
N PRO A 58 17.36 4.08 7.64
CA PRO A 58 17.67 5.51 7.59
C PRO A 58 18.66 5.80 6.45
N HIS A 59 18.44 6.91 5.73
CA HIS A 59 19.28 7.33 4.61
C HIS A 59 20.77 7.43 4.99
N ASN A 60 21.05 7.89 6.18
CA ASN A 60 22.39 7.82 6.73
C ASN A 60 22.35 7.46 8.22
N ILE A 61 23.48 6.92 8.70
CA ILE A 61 23.72 6.65 10.11
C ILE A 61 25.04 7.34 10.47
N ASN A 62 25.01 8.25 11.43
CA ASN A 62 26.17 9.05 11.86
C ASN A 62 26.93 9.71 10.70
N GLY A 63 26.18 10.30 9.76
CA GLY A 63 26.75 10.96 8.59
C GLY A 63 27.19 10.04 7.45
N THR A 64 27.05 8.72 7.62
CA THR A 64 27.40 7.74 6.59
C THR A 64 26.17 7.27 5.83
N TYR A 65 26.18 7.46 4.52
CA TYR A 65 25.14 7.00 3.61
C TYR A 65 24.96 5.47 3.70
N GLN A 66 23.70 5.04 3.72
CA GLN A 66 23.34 3.63 3.77
C GLN A 66 22.94 3.12 2.37
N PRO A 67 23.80 2.42 1.63
CA PRO A 67 23.52 2.01 0.24
C PRO A 67 22.26 1.17 0.07
N ARG A 68 21.84 0.45 1.10
CA ARG A 68 20.65 -0.40 1.08
C ARG A 68 19.35 0.38 0.97
N VAL A 69 19.34 1.68 1.28
CA VAL A 69 18.13 2.51 1.04
C VAL A 69 17.73 2.53 -0.42
N TYR A 70 18.68 2.29 -1.34
CA TYR A 70 18.41 2.22 -2.76
C TYR A 70 17.41 1.12 -3.14
N GLU A 71 17.35 0.03 -2.38
CA GLU A 71 16.37 -1.05 -2.57
C GLU A 71 14.92 -0.55 -2.39
N TYR A 72 14.73 0.51 -1.61
CA TYR A 72 13.41 1.09 -1.28
C TYR A 72 12.98 2.25 -2.17
N CYS A 73 13.55 2.43 -3.37
CA CYS A 73 13.17 3.52 -4.27
C CYS A 73 11.68 3.58 -4.58
N ALA A 74 10.99 2.44 -4.52
CA ALA A 74 9.54 2.37 -4.71
C ALA A 74 8.75 2.29 -3.38
N GLY A 75 9.40 2.50 -2.23
CA GLY A 75 8.78 2.51 -0.90
C GLY A 75 8.49 1.13 -0.30
N TYR A 76 8.37 0.09 -1.10
CA TYR A 76 7.94 -1.24 -0.67
C TYR A 76 8.96 -2.34 -1.04
N GLN A 77 9.13 -3.29 -0.14
CA GLN A 77 9.87 -4.53 -0.39
C GLN A 77 9.05 -5.74 0.08
N HIS A 78 8.79 -6.67 -0.82
CA HIS A 78 7.98 -7.87 -0.52
C HIS A 78 8.56 -8.77 0.58
N ARG A 79 9.85 -8.71 0.84
CA ARG A 79 10.50 -9.48 1.94
C ARG A 79 10.19 -8.93 3.33
N ASP A 80 9.65 -7.71 3.43
CA ASP A 80 9.40 -7.06 4.72
C ASP A 80 8.12 -7.60 5.37
N SER A 81 8.08 -7.51 6.68
CA SER A 81 6.98 -8.02 7.50
C SER A 81 6.24 -6.93 8.28
N SER A 82 6.56 -5.65 8.01
CA SER A 82 5.88 -4.53 8.65
C SER A 82 5.71 -3.34 7.69
N ILE A 83 4.57 -2.68 7.78
CA ILE A 83 4.17 -1.50 7.00
C ILE A 83 4.28 -0.27 7.88
N VAL A 84 4.92 0.79 7.37
CA VAL A 84 4.98 2.12 8.01
C VAL A 84 3.65 2.84 7.86
N GLY A 85 3.05 2.73 6.69
CA GLY A 85 1.78 3.35 6.35
C GLY A 85 1.55 3.31 4.84
N PHE A 86 0.63 4.13 4.38
CA PHE A 86 0.23 4.21 2.98
C PHE A 86 0.46 5.63 2.46
N SER A 87 1.46 5.82 1.61
CA SER A 87 1.73 7.11 0.99
C SER A 87 1.12 7.23 -0.41
N HIS A 88 1.03 8.43 -0.94
CA HIS A 88 0.24 8.74 -2.14
C HIS A 88 1.05 8.89 -3.41
N THR A 89 2.38 8.92 -3.30
CA THR A 89 3.25 9.17 -4.45
C THR A 89 4.40 8.18 -4.49
N HIS A 90 4.54 7.47 -5.62
CA HIS A 90 5.59 6.47 -5.85
C HIS A 90 6.06 6.49 -7.29
N PHE A 91 7.29 6.02 -7.53
CA PHE A 91 7.80 5.70 -8.86
C PHE A 91 8.05 4.21 -9.03
N ASN A 92 7.86 3.71 -10.23
CA ASN A 92 8.27 2.38 -10.65
C ASN A 92 9.54 2.44 -11.50
N GLY A 93 10.47 1.52 -11.24
CA GLY A 93 11.66 1.30 -12.07
C GLY A 93 12.71 2.40 -12.00
N THR A 94 12.64 3.30 -11.04
CA THR A 94 13.62 4.37 -10.85
C THR A 94 14.31 4.26 -9.50
N GLY A 95 15.58 4.64 -9.46
CA GLY A 95 16.38 4.70 -8.24
C GLY A 95 16.42 6.09 -7.59
N HIS A 96 15.41 6.90 -7.76
CA HIS A 96 15.36 8.24 -7.19
C HIS A 96 14.76 8.25 -5.78
N SER A 97 15.26 9.15 -4.93
CA SER A 97 14.87 9.27 -3.52
C SER A 97 13.72 10.25 -3.26
N ASP A 98 12.95 10.56 -4.27
CA ASP A 98 11.78 11.43 -4.15
C ASP A 98 10.50 10.65 -3.90
N LEU A 99 9.47 11.38 -3.45
CA LEU A 99 8.13 10.87 -3.22
C LEU A 99 7.96 10.14 -1.87
N GLY A 100 6.86 9.41 -1.72
CA GLY A 100 6.41 8.89 -0.43
C GLY A 100 5.65 9.94 0.37
N ASP A 101 5.05 10.92 -0.32
CA ASP A 101 4.40 12.05 0.34
C ASP A 101 3.04 11.68 0.90
N ILE A 102 2.68 12.36 2.00
CA ILE A 102 1.38 12.26 2.69
C ILE A 102 1.10 10.81 3.07
N LEU A 103 1.83 10.33 4.07
CA LEU A 103 1.61 9.00 4.60
C LEU A 103 0.43 8.98 5.57
N ILE A 104 -0.44 8.00 5.40
CA ILE A 104 -1.59 7.75 6.28
C ILE A 104 -1.43 6.39 6.94
N MET A 105 -1.64 6.34 8.26
CA MET A 105 -1.64 5.09 9.03
C MET A 105 -2.85 5.02 9.95
N PRO A 106 -3.76 4.04 9.75
CA PRO A 106 -4.84 3.77 10.70
C PRO A 106 -4.29 2.99 11.89
N VAL A 107 -4.59 3.44 13.09
CA VAL A 107 -4.09 2.84 14.33
C VAL A 107 -5.21 2.69 15.37
N THR A 108 -5.03 1.80 16.34
CA THR A 108 -5.92 1.62 17.49
C THR A 108 -5.09 1.68 18.77
N GLY A 109 -5.72 2.00 19.91
CA GLY A 109 -5.04 2.10 21.19
C GLY A 109 -4.15 3.33 21.31
N ASP A 110 -3.03 3.20 22.00
CA ASP A 110 -2.12 4.32 22.27
C ASP A 110 -1.45 4.85 21.02
N ILE A 111 -1.53 6.16 20.79
CA ILE A 111 -0.96 6.81 19.63
C ILE A 111 0.54 7.02 19.83
N LYS A 112 1.32 6.52 18.87
CA LYS A 112 2.76 6.76 18.75
C LYS A 112 3.02 7.71 17.59
N PHE A 113 4.01 8.61 17.72
CA PHE A 113 4.28 9.65 16.72
C PHE A 113 5.58 9.44 15.94
N ASN A 114 6.21 8.30 16.09
CA ASN A 114 7.39 7.91 15.30
C ASN A 114 7.11 6.60 14.55
N PRO A 115 7.78 6.35 13.42
CA PRO A 115 7.50 5.17 12.61
C PRO A 115 7.97 3.84 13.24
N GLY A 116 8.83 3.87 14.25
CA GLY A 116 9.51 2.67 14.73
C GLY A 116 10.52 2.13 13.72
N THR A 117 11.03 0.93 14.00
CA THR A 117 11.96 0.24 13.09
C THR A 117 11.43 -1.15 12.72
N ALA A 118 11.99 -1.78 11.68
CA ALA A 118 11.60 -3.15 11.31
C ALA A 118 11.96 -4.16 12.39
N GLU A 119 13.10 -3.95 13.06
CA GLU A 119 13.59 -4.81 14.14
C GLU A 119 12.75 -4.65 15.41
N ASN A 120 12.17 -3.47 15.61
CA ASN A 120 11.30 -3.18 16.75
C ASN A 120 10.07 -2.36 16.30
N PRO A 121 9.08 -3.01 15.66
CA PRO A 121 7.84 -2.34 15.23
C PRO A 121 7.07 -1.72 16.41
N ASP A 122 7.13 -2.33 17.59
CA ASP A 122 6.45 -1.86 18.79
C ASP A 122 6.98 -0.51 19.32
N SER A 123 8.13 -0.05 18.83
CA SER A 123 8.66 1.27 19.18
C SER A 123 7.95 2.44 18.48
N GLY A 124 7.11 2.18 17.49
CA GLY A 124 6.46 3.22 16.68
C GLY A 124 5.04 2.87 16.26
N TYR A 125 4.54 3.61 15.25
CA TYR A 125 3.19 3.42 14.71
C TYR A 125 3.13 2.40 13.57
N ARG A 126 4.24 1.85 13.07
CA ARG A 126 4.20 0.81 12.03
C ARG A 126 3.50 -0.45 12.52
N SER A 127 2.96 -1.24 11.61
CA SER A 127 2.29 -2.49 11.93
C SER A 127 2.90 -3.67 11.21
N ARG A 128 2.99 -4.79 11.91
CA ARG A 128 3.23 -6.10 11.28
C ARG A 128 2.08 -6.44 10.35
N PHE A 129 2.40 -7.20 9.32
CA PHE A 129 1.42 -7.76 8.40
C PHE A 129 1.88 -9.13 7.89
N SER A 130 0.95 -9.88 7.31
CA SER A 130 1.24 -11.15 6.65
C SER A 130 0.86 -11.08 5.17
N HIS A 131 1.73 -11.57 4.30
CA HIS A 131 1.44 -11.74 2.87
C HIS A 131 0.25 -12.68 2.61
N ALA A 132 -0.11 -13.55 3.57
CA ALA A 132 -1.33 -14.34 3.48
C ALA A 132 -2.61 -13.51 3.46
N THR A 133 -2.57 -12.29 4.02
CA THR A 133 -3.69 -11.33 4.04
C THR A 133 -3.55 -10.24 3.00
N GLU A 134 -2.38 -10.12 2.38
CA GLU A 134 -2.08 -9.13 1.36
C GLU A 134 -2.70 -9.52 0.02
N LYS A 135 -3.33 -8.56 -0.63
CA LYS A 135 -3.93 -8.73 -1.96
C LYS A 135 -3.61 -7.51 -2.81
N ALA A 136 -3.06 -7.75 -3.98
CA ALA A 136 -2.78 -6.72 -4.96
C ALA A 136 -3.29 -7.16 -6.34
N TRP A 137 -4.01 -6.28 -7.01
CA TRP A 137 -4.34 -6.39 -8.43
C TRP A 137 -4.47 -4.99 -9.04
N PRO A 138 -4.43 -4.82 -10.35
CA PRO A 138 -4.44 -3.51 -10.96
C PRO A 138 -5.54 -2.60 -10.42
N GLY A 139 -5.14 -1.47 -9.84
CA GLY A 139 -6.04 -0.47 -9.26
C GLY A 139 -6.58 -0.77 -7.86
N TYR A 140 -6.11 -1.84 -7.22
CA TYR A 140 -6.54 -2.19 -5.86
C TYR A 140 -5.43 -2.84 -5.04
N TYR A 141 -5.39 -2.48 -3.77
CA TYR A 141 -4.53 -3.13 -2.77
C TYR A 141 -5.29 -3.33 -1.46
N SER A 142 -5.03 -4.41 -0.75
CA SER A 142 -5.52 -4.57 0.62
C SER A 142 -4.61 -5.43 1.47
N VAL A 143 -4.62 -5.16 2.78
CA VAL A 143 -3.83 -5.90 3.78
C VAL A 143 -4.48 -5.80 5.16
N MET A 144 -4.17 -6.76 6.04
CA MET A 144 -4.48 -6.67 7.46
C MET A 144 -3.27 -6.12 8.22
N LEU A 145 -3.46 -5.03 8.94
CA LEU A 145 -2.51 -4.46 9.88
C LEU A 145 -2.69 -5.21 11.21
N GLU A 146 -1.79 -6.16 11.50
CA GLU A 146 -1.99 -7.15 12.55
C GLU A 146 -1.95 -6.53 13.95
N ASP A 147 -1.04 -5.56 14.17
CA ASP A 147 -0.89 -4.93 15.49
C ASP A 147 -2.11 -4.07 15.88
N TYR A 148 -2.88 -3.63 14.91
CA TYR A 148 -4.07 -2.79 15.11
C TYR A 148 -5.39 -3.51 14.84
N GLY A 149 -5.35 -4.71 14.24
CA GLY A 149 -6.55 -5.43 13.81
C GLY A 149 -7.34 -4.68 12.74
N VAL A 150 -6.70 -3.80 11.97
CA VAL A 150 -7.33 -2.96 10.96
C VAL A 150 -7.13 -3.55 9.57
N LYS A 151 -8.22 -3.77 8.84
CA LYS A 151 -8.13 -4.05 7.41
C LYS A 151 -8.04 -2.75 6.63
N ALA A 152 -6.96 -2.57 5.88
CA ALA A 152 -6.77 -1.48 4.94
C ALA A 152 -7.11 -1.94 3.52
N GLU A 153 -7.84 -1.10 2.77
CA GLU A 153 -8.17 -1.30 1.36
C GLU A 153 -7.96 0.03 0.63
N LEU A 154 -7.25 -0.03 -0.50
CA LEU A 154 -6.81 1.14 -1.24
C LEU A 154 -7.25 1.03 -2.71
N THR A 155 -7.68 2.16 -3.27
CA THR A 155 -7.83 2.33 -4.72
C THR A 155 -7.51 3.77 -5.10
N ALA A 156 -7.32 4.04 -6.38
CA ALA A 156 -6.96 5.37 -6.84
C ALA A 156 -7.63 5.72 -8.17
N THR A 157 -7.85 7.00 -8.37
CA THR A 157 -8.09 7.62 -9.68
C THR A 157 -6.83 8.39 -10.11
N GLU A 158 -6.91 9.14 -11.19
CA GLU A 158 -5.78 9.96 -11.66
C GLU A 158 -5.27 10.96 -10.61
N ARG A 159 -6.13 11.44 -9.73
CA ARG A 159 -5.82 12.54 -8.78
C ARG A 159 -6.33 12.32 -7.36
N VAL A 160 -6.95 11.18 -7.08
CA VAL A 160 -7.53 10.91 -5.76
C VAL A 160 -7.13 9.52 -5.29
N GLY A 161 -6.51 9.45 -4.12
CA GLY A 161 -6.34 8.21 -3.37
C GLY A 161 -7.56 7.97 -2.48
N ILE A 162 -8.07 6.75 -2.50
CA ILE A 162 -9.23 6.36 -1.69
C ILE A 162 -8.81 5.25 -0.75
N HIS A 163 -8.97 5.51 0.54
CA HIS A 163 -8.72 4.56 1.61
C HIS A 163 -10.02 4.10 2.23
N ARG A 164 -10.14 2.80 2.48
CA ARG A 164 -11.19 2.24 3.32
C ARG A 164 -10.54 1.44 4.44
N TYR A 165 -10.80 1.84 5.67
CA TYR A 165 -10.30 1.15 6.85
C TYR A 165 -11.44 0.51 7.61
N THR A 166 -11.31 -0.77 7.91
CA THR A 166 -12.24 -1.50 8.77
C THR A 166 -11.57 -1.73 10.10
N PHE A 167 -11.99 -0.98 11.10
CA PHE A 167 -11.50 -1.05 12.45
C PHE A 167 -12.17 -2.18 13.25
N PRO A 168 -11.49 -2.78 14.24
CA PRO A 168 -12.15 -3.59 15.26
C PRO A 168 -13.10 -2.72 16.09
N LYS A 169 -13.84 -3.33 17.00
CA LYS A 169 -14.65 -2.55 17.95
C LYS A 169 -13.75 -1.73 18.87
N GLY A 170 -14.11 -0.47 19.09
CA GLY A 170 -13.38 0.48 19.92
C GLY A 170 -12.98 1.72 19.16
N ASP A 171 -12.12 2.54 19.75
CA ASP A 171 -11.65 3.79 19.16
C ASP A 171 -10.58 3.52 18.12
N GLY A 172 -10.75 4.11 16.94
CA GLY A 172 -9.78 4.10 15.85
C GLY A 172 -9.28 5.51 15.57
N HIS A 173 -8.02 5.62 15.18
CA HIS A 173 -7.37 6.89 14.87
C HIS A 173 -6.77 6.82 13.47
N ILE A 174 -6.69 7.97 12.82
CA ILE A 174 -5.95 8.14 11.57
C ILE A 174 -4.76 9.05 11.84
N LEU A 175 -3.57 8.51 11.70
CA LEU A 175 -2.32 9.25 11.80
C LEU A 175 -1.93 9.75 10.42
N LEU A 176 -1.56 11.04 10.33
CA LEU A 176 -1.01 11.67 9.14
C LEU A 176 0.45 11.98 9.43
N ASP A 177 1.37 11.34 8.71
CA ASP A 177 2.79 11.69 8.75
C ASP A 177 3.15 12.53 7.51
N LEU A 178 3.27 13.83 7.73
CA LEU A 178 3.63 14.81 6.71
C LEU A 178 5.14 14.99 6.56
N LYS A 179 5.94 14.27 7.35
CA LYS A 179 7.41 14.27 7.26
C LYS A 179 7.94 13.03 6.53
N HIS A 180 7.10 12.01 6.40
CA HIS A 180 7.48 10.78 5.72
C HIS A 180 7.93 11.05 4.28
N GLY A 181 8.79 10.22 3.78
CA GLY A 181 9.22 10.20 2.40
C GLY A 181 10.14 9.03 2.13
N ILE A 182 10.20 8.59 0.89
CA ILE A 182 11.16 7.58 0.45
C ILE A 182 12.57 8.09 0.72
N TYR A 183 13.42 7.23 1.30
CA TYR A 183 14.76 7.53 1.80
C TYR A 183 14.82 8.42 3.05
N ASN A 184 13.76 8.95 3.50
CA ASN A 184 13.56 9.65 4.77
C ASN A 184 14.82 10.33 5.35
N TYR A 185 15.44 11.25 4.60
CA TYR A 185 16.61 11.99 5.03
C TYR A 185 16.20 13.34 5.64
N ASP A 186 17.04 13.86 6.54
CA ASP A 186 16.80 15.13 7.20
C ASP A 186 16.68 16.30 6.20
N GLY A 187 15.63 17.10 6.36
CA GLY A 187 15.37 18.25 5.49
C GLY A 187 14.66 17.91 4.18
N LYS A 188 14.21 16.68 3.98
CA LYS A 188 13.39 16.32 2.82
C LYS A 188 12.08 17.11 2.80
N VAL A 189 11.42 17.23 3.93
CA VAL A 189 10.26 18.08 4.11
C VAL A 189 10.68 19.31 4.92
N LEU A 190 10.70 20.47 4.28
CA LEU A 190 11.11 21.73 4.92
C LEU A 190 10.02 22.33 5.79
N TRP A 191 8.78 22.21 5.35
CA TRP A 191 7.60 22.61 6.13
C TRP A 191 6.35 21.90 5.61
N ALA A 192 5.39 21.69 6.50
CA ALA A 192 4.06 21.23 6.16
C ALA A 192 3.04 21.98 7.02
N ASN A 193 1.84 22.17 6.50
CA ASN A 193 0.73 22.76 7.23
C ASN A 193 -0.53 21.92 7.04
N LEU A 194 -1.29 21.76 8.09
CA LEU A 194 -2.57 21.10 8.08
C LEU A 194 -3.61 21.99 8.73
N ARG A 195 -4.71 22.23 8.05
CA ARG A 195 -5.83 23.01 8.58
C ARG A 195 -7.09 22.16 8.63
N VAL A 196 -7.73 22.15 9.78
CA VAL A 196 -9.05 21.54 9.96
C VAL A 196 -10.10 22.56 9.49
N GLU A 197 -10.76 22.28 8.37
CA GLU A 197 -11.83 23.14 7.84
C GLU A 197 -13.17 22.82 8.52
N ASN A 198 -13.44 21.55 8.74
CA ASN A 198 -14.61 21.03 9.43
C ASN A 198 -14.41 19.55 9.79
N ASP A 199 -15.43 18.88 10.30
CA ASP A 199 -15.37 17.50 10.76
C ASP A 199 -15.05 16.46 9.66
N THR A 200 -15.06 16.87 8.40
CA THR A 200 -14.87 15.97 7.26
C THR A 200 -13.84 16.46 6.25
N LEU A 201 -13.24 17.63 6.46
CA LEU A 201 -12.28 18.24 5.52
C LEU A 201 -11.06 18.79 6.23
N LEU A 202 -9.91 18.30 5.79
CA LEU A 202 -8.58 18.81 6.12
C LEU A 202 -7.95 19.41 4.85
N THR A 203 -7.20 20.49 4.99
CA THR A 203 -6.43 21.11 3.90
C THR A 203 -5.02 21.47 4.34
#